data_e5fa63318180d0a34ae6e7eab6480871
#
_entry.id   e5fa63318180d0a34ae6e7eab6480871
#
_cell.length_a   1.000
_cell.length_b   1.000
_cell.length_c   1.000
_cell.angle_alpha   90.00
_cell.angle_beta   90.00
_cell.angle_gamma   90.00
#
_symmetry.space_group_name_H-M   'P 1'
#
loop_
_entity.id
_entity.type
_entity.pdbx_description
1 polymer ?
#
loop_
_entity_poly.entity_id
_entity_poly.type
_entity_poly.pdbx_seq_one_letter_code
_entity_poly.pdbx_strand_id
1 'polypeptide(L)'
;MRRFFLLSLVLALAAWMGSSQMRKEEEPKRLPDGRSQTEEILKADHERNLKDAGELLKLAEDLKMELEKNDRHVLSVGMLKKTEEIEKISKRIRGRLKRF
;
A
#
# COMPACT_ATOMS: atom_id res chain seq x y z
N MET A 1 4.94 -18.70 -35.45
CA MET A 1 5.63 -19.03 -34.21
C MET A 1 5.56 -17.92 -33.15
N ARG A 2 5.62 -16.66 -33.49
CA ARG A 2 5.48 -15.56 -32.54
C ARG A 2 4.15 -15.54 -31.79
N ARG A 3 3.06 -16.01 -32.40
CA ARG A 3 1.72 -16.06 -31.81
C ARG A 3 1.61 -17.05 -30.63
N PHE A 4 2.39 -18.11 -30.64
CA PHE A 4 2.39 -19.14 -29.59
C PHE A 4 3.08 -18.68 -28.32
N PHE A 5 4.11 -17.86 -28.43
CA PHE A 5 4.81 -17.28 -27.28
C PHE A 5 3.94 -16.30 -26.50
N LEU A 6 3.16 -15.48 -27.19
CA LEU A 6 2.24 -14.53 -26.57
C LEU A 6 1.11 -15.24 -25.80
N LEU A 7 0.57 -16.31 -26.37
CA LEU A 7 -0.47 -17.10 -25.71
C LEU A 7 0.04 -17.83 -24.46
N SER A 8 1.24 -18.37 -24.47
CA SER A 8 1.81 -19.03 -23.31
C SER A 8 2.15 -18.05 -22.18
N LEU A 9 2.54 -16.82 -22.52
CA LEU A 9 2.82 -15.77 -21.55
C LEU A 9 1.54 -15.32 -20.83
N VAL A 10 0.45 -15.17 -21.55
CA VAL A 10 -0.87 -14.81 -20.98
C VAL A 10 -1.40 -15.91 -20.07
N LEU A 11 -1.23 -17.16 -20.45
CA LEU A 11 -1.62 -18.30 -19.63
C LEU A 11 -0.79 -18.41 -18.34
N ALA A 12 0.50 -18.13 -18.40
CA ALA A 12 1.36 -18.12 -17.23
C ALA A 12 0.97 -17.01 -16.23
N LEU A 13 0.62 -15.84 -16.72
CA LEU A 13 0.14 -14.73 -15.88
C LEU A 13 -1.19 -15.04 -15.21
N ALA A 14 -2.13 -15.65 -15.93
CA ALA A 14 -3.43 -16.06 -15.40
C ALA A 14 -3.28 -17.14 -14.31
N ALA A 15 -2.38 -18.11 -14.50
CA ALA A 15 -2.10 -19.15 -13.52
C ALA A 15 -1.47 -18.58 -12.25
N TRP A 16 -0.61 -17.58 -12.39
CA TRP A 16 0.02 -16.95 -11.23
C TRP A 16 -0.97 -16.13 -10.40
N MET A 17 -1.88 -15.42 -11.03
CA MET A 17 -2.95 -14.70 -10.33
C MET A 17 -3.93 -15.65 -9.63
N GLY A 18 -4.20 -16.81 -10.21
CA GLY A 18 -5.07 -17.81 -9.59
C GLY A 18 -4.51 -18.42 -8.32
N SER A 19 -3.20 -18.63 -8.24
CA SER A 19 -2.56 -19.22 -7.06
C SER A 19 -2.55 -18.30 -5.84
N SER A 20 -2.58 -16.99 -6.01
CA SER A 20 -2.60 -16.03 -4.90
C SER A 20 -3.93 -15.98 -4.16
N GLN A 21 -5.01 -16.50 -4.74
CA GLN A 21 -6.34 -16.50 -4.16
C GLN A 21 -6.64 -17.70 -3.27
N MET A 22 -5.74 -18.68 -3.20
CA MET A 22 -5.92 -19.93 -2.46
C MET A 22 -5.38 -19.90 -1.03
N ARG A 23 -5.15 -18.75 -0.44
CA ARG A 23 -4.75 -18.66 0.96
C ARG A 23 -5.89 -19.05 1.88
N LYS A 24 -5.65 -20.02 2.75
CA LYS A 24 -6.58 -20.36 3.82
C LYS A 24 -6.59 -19.24 4.83
N GLU A 25 -7.77 -18.75 5.16
CA GLU A 25 -7.95 -17.83 6.28
C GLU A 25 -7.87 -18.61 7.59
N GLU A 26 -7.06 -18.11 8.53
CA GLU A 26 -7.02 -18.67 9.88
C GLU A 26 -8.25 -18.22 10.66
N GLU A 27 -8.75 -19.10 11.54
CA GLU A 27 -9.84 -18.74 12.43
C GLU A 27 -9.41 -17.60 13.38
N PRO A 28 -10.19 -16.53 13.49
CA PRO A 28 -9.83 -15.42 14.35
C PRO A 28 -9.94 -15.80 15.84
N LYS A 29 -8.99 -15.36 16.64
CA LYS A 29 -9.05 -15.47 18.11
C LYS A 29 -10.10 -14.50 18.63
N ARG A 30 -10.91 -14.96 19.59
CA ARG A 30 -11.94 -14.13 20.20
C ARG A 30 -11.44 -13.47 21.48
N LEU A 31 -11.89 -12.23 21.71
CA LEU A 31 -11.67 -11.50 22.94
C LEU A 31 -12.67 -11.97 24.03
N PRO A 32 -12.40 -11.69 25.33
CA PRO A 32 -13.29 -12.08 26.42
C PRO A 32 -14.71 -11.55 26.31
N ASP A 33 -14.91 -10.44 25.59
CA ASP A 33 -16.24 -9.81 25.37
C ASP A 33 -16.99 -10.41 24.17
N GLY A 34 -16.47 -11.47 23.55
CA GLY A 34 -17.07 -12.14 22.40
C GLY A 34 -16.67 -11.57 21.04
N ARG A 35 -15.94 -10.45 21.00
CA ARG A 35 -15.46 -9.87 19.74
C ARG A 35 -14.21 -10.61 19.27
N SER A 36 -14.05 -10.69 17.95
CA SER A 36 -12.85 -11.23 17.33
C SER A 36 -11.68 -10.27 17.52
N GLN A 37 -10.56 -10.78 18.06
CA GLN A 37 -9.32 -10.00 18.16
C GLN A 37 -8.84 -9.53 16.80
N THR A 38 -8.98 -10.38 15.78
CA THR A 38 -8.62 -10.04 14.40
C THR A 38 -9.45 -8.87 13.88
N GLU A 39 -10.76 -8.85 14.13
CA GLU A 39 -11.64 -7.76 13.72
C GLU A 39 -11.26 -6.44 14.38
N GLU A 40 -10.94 -6.45 15.66
CA GLU A 40 -10.49 -5.25 16.37
C GLU A 40 -9.17 -4.72 15.83
N ILE A 41 -8.23 -5.60 15.53
CA ILE A 41 -6.94 -5.22 14.93
C ILE A 41 -7.16 -4.65 13.52
N LEU A 42 -7.98 -5.29 12.71
CA LEU A 42 -8.29 -4.81 11.35
C LEU A 42 -8.98 -3.45 11.37
N LYS A 43 -9.89 -3.25 12.31
CA LYS A 43 -10.57 -1.96 12.49
C LYS A 43 -9.58 -0.86 12.88
N ALA A 44 -8.72 -1.12 13.85
CA ALA A 44 -7.70 -0.17 14.29
C ALA A 44 -6.70 0.13 13.17
N ASP A 45 -6.26 -0.88 12.43
CA ASP A 45 -5.36 -0.72 11.28
C ASP A 45 -6.02 0.10 10.18
N HIS A 46 -7.29 -0.14 9.91
CA HIS A 46 -8.04 0.62 8.91
C HIS A 46 -8.13 2.10 9.27
N GLU A 47 -8.43 2.43 10.51
CA GLU A 47 -8.47 3.82 10.99
C GLU A 47 -7.09 4.49 10.87
N ARG A 48 -6.03 3.80 11.24
CA ARG A 48 -4.65 4.28 11.08
C ARG A 48 -4.27 4.46 9.62
N ASN A 49 -4.66 3.55 8.77
CA ASN A 49 -4.42 3.65 7.33
C ASN A 49 -5.12 4.84 6.70
N LEU A 50 -6.36 5.12 7.10
CA LEU A 50 -7.09 6.30 6.64
C LEU A 50 -6.41 7.59 7.07
N LYS A 51 -5.95 7.65 8.31
CA LYS A 51 -5.20 8.81 8.83
C LYS A 51 -3.89 9.00 8.05
N ASP A 52 -3.13 7.94 7.89
CA ASP A 52 -1.86 7.98 7.14
C ASP A 52 -2.08 8.33 5.67
N ALA A 53 -3.16 7.85 5.06
CA ALA A 53 -3.52 8.22 3.69
C ALA A 53 -3.83 9.71 3.56
N GLY A 54 -4.46 10.31 4.57
CA GLY A 54 -4.68 11.76 4.63
C GLY A 54 -3.36 12.54 4.71
N GLU A 55 -2.41 12.06 5.50
CA GLU A 55 -1.07 12.65 5.57
C GLU A 55 -0.32 12.52 4.25
N LEU A 56 -0.43 11.36 3.59
CA LEU A 56 0.14 11.15 2.25
C LEU A 56 -0.39 12.15 1.25
N LEU A 57 -1.69 12.36 1.25
CA LEU A 57 -2.33 13.30 0.33
C LEU A 57 -1.79 14.72 0.54
N LYS A 58 -1.69 15.14 1.79
CA LYS A 58 -1.15 16.46 2.13
C LYS A 58 0.30 16.61 1.69
N LEU A 59 1.12 15.62 1.98
CA LEU A 59 2.53 15.63 1.58
C LEU A 59 2.69 15.64 0.07
N ALA A 60 1.86 14.88 -0.64
CA ALA A 60 1.86 14.85 -2.10
C ALA A 60 1.47 16.20 -2.71
N GLU A 61 0.46 16.85 -2.15
CA GLU A 61 0.04 18.20 -2.56
C GLU A 61 1.13 19.22 -2.33
N ASP A 62 1.76 19.19 -1.15
CA ASP A 62 2.85 20.10 -0.81
C ASP A 62 4.06 19.89 -1.73
N LEU A 63 4.40 18.64 -2.02
CA LEU A 63 5.47 18.29 -2.94
C LEU A 63 5.16 18.81 -4.35
N LYS A 64 3.93 18.63 -4.82
CA LYS A 64 3.49 19.13 -6.11
C LYS A 64 3.64 20.65 -6.20
N MET A 65 3.20 21.36 -5.15
CA MET A 65 3.31 22.83 -5.09
C MET A 65 4.77 23.28 -5.14
N GLU A 66 5.67 22.61 -4.45
CA GLU A 66 7.09 22.93 -4.48
C GLU A 66 7.69 22.70 -5.87
N LEU A 67 7.33 21.59 -6.51
CA LEU A 67 7.78 21.28 -7.87
C LEU A 67 7.28 22.31 -8.89
N GLU A 68 6.08 22.82 -8.72
CA GLU A 68 5.51 23.86 -9.58
C GLU A 68 6.17 25.22 -9.39
N LYS A 69 6.54 25.56 -8.14
CA LYS A 69 7.18 26.84 -7.82
C LYS A 69 8.65 26.89 -8.21
N ASN A 70 9.34 25.78 -8.14
CA ASN A 70 10.77 25.73 -8.39
C ASN A 70 11.09 25.41 -9.84
N ASP A 71 12.20 25.95 -10.34
CA ASP A 71 12.75 25.57 -11.63
C ASP A 71 13.08 24.07 -11.62
N ARG A 72 12.87 23.40 -12.75
CA ARG A 72 13.21 21.97 -12.93
C ARG A 72 14.66 21.62 -12.62
N HIS A 73 15.54 22.62 -12.56
CA HIS A 73 16.96 22.44 -12.22
C HIS A 73 17.26 22.61 -10.73
N VAL A 74 16.28 23.03 -9.93
CA VAL A 74 16.45 23.25 -8.50
C VAL A 74 16.02 22.01 -7.73
N LEU A 75 16.97 21.41 -7.04
CA LEU A 75 16.73 20.31 -6.12
C LEU A 75 16.72 20.83 -4.68
N SER A 76 15.56 20.84 -4.06
CA SER A 76 15.37 21.30 -2.68
C SER A 76 15.52 20.14 -1.70
N VAL A 77 16.19 20.38 -0.57
CA VAL A 77 16.26 19.43 0.54
C VAL A 77 14.85 19.13 1.09
N GLY A 78 13.98 20.14 1.08
CA GLY A 78 12.59 19.99 1.51
C GLY A 78 11.81 18.99 0.63
N MET A 79 12.05 19.03 -0.69
CA MET A 79 11.44 18.06 -1.61
C MET A 79 11.88 16.62 -1.32
N LEU A 80 13.19 16.44 -1.09
CA LEU A 80 13.74 15.13 -0.74
C LEU A 80 13.16 14.61 0.57
N LYS A 81 13.06 15.46 1.60
CA LYS A 81 12.45 15.10 2.87
C LYS A 81 10.98 14.69 2.71
N LYS A 82 10.23 15.39 1.88
CA LYS A 82 8.83 15.04 1.62
C LYS A 82 8.69 13.69 0.94
N THR A 83 9.56 13.36 -0.02
CA THR A 83 9.56 12.05 -0.65
C THR A 83 9.90 10.95 0.35
N GLU A 84 10.85 11.18 1.25
CA GLU A 84 11.19 10.23 2.32
C GLU A 84 10.02 9.99 3.27
N GLU A 85 9.32 11.05 3.68
CA GLU A 85 8.14 10.95 4.53
C GLU A 85 7.01 10.18 3.86
N ILE A 86 6.76 10.45 2.59
CA ILE A 86 5.78 9.71 1.77
C ILE A 86 6.13 8.23 1.76
N GLU A 87 7.40 7.90 1.55
CA GLU A 87 7.87 6.52 1.53
C GLU A 87 7.65 5.83 2.89
N LYS A 88 8.00 6.49 3.98
CA LYS A 88 7.79 5.95 5.34
C LYS A 88 6.31 5.65 5.62
N ILE A 89 5.44 6.59 5.29
CA ILE A 89 4.00 6.42 5.51
C ILE A 89 3.46 5.28 4.64
N SER A 90 3.88 5.22 3.38
CA SER A 90 3.50 4.14 2.47
C SER A 90 3.93 2.77 3.00
N LYS A 91 5.13 2.68 3.57
CA LYS A 91 5.63 1.43 4.19
C LYS A 91 4.80 1.03 5.41
N ARG A 92 4.38 1.99 6.23
CA ARG A 92 3.51 1.71 7.39
C ARG A 92 2.18 1.14 6.96
N ILE A 93 1.53 1.75 5.99
CA ILE A 93 0.26 1.27 5.43
C ILE A 93 0.43 -0.14 4.87
N ARG A 94 1.46 -0.35 4.06
CA ARG A 94 1.75 -1.66 3.46
C ARG A 94 1.98 -2.73 4.52
N GLY A 95 2.71 -2.40 5.59
CA GLY A 95 2.96 -3.32 6.70
C GLY A 95 1.66 -3.76 7.38
N ARG A 96 0.74 -2.84 7.61
CA ARG A 96 -0.59 -3.16 8.18
C ARG A 96 -1.43 -4.02 7.23
N LEU A 97 -1.43 -3.68 5.94
CA LEU A 97 -2.17 -4.44 4.94
C LEU A 97 -1.66 -5.88 4.79
N LYS A 98 -0.37 -6.10 5.02
CA LYS A 98 0.24 -7.43 4.94
C LYS A 98 0.11 -8.25 6.21
N ARG A 99 -0.37 -7.68 7.30
CA ARG A 99 -0.45 -8.34 8.61
C ARG A 99 -1.36 -9.57 8.58
N PHE A 100 -2.37 -9.53 7.79
CA PHE A 100 -3.35 -10.61 7.60
C PHE A 100 -3.44 -10.99 6.09
#